data_75a1801614d94ab633f61139c2abaa0a
#
_entry.id   75a1801614d94ab633f61139c2abaa0a
#
_cell.length_a   1.000
_cell.length_b   1.000
_cell.length_c   1.000
_cell.angle_alpha   90.00
_cell.angle_beta   90.00
_cell.angle_gamma   90.00
#
_symmetry.space_group_name_H-M   'P 1'
#
loop_
_entity.id
_entity.type
_entity.pdbx_description
1 polymer ?
#
loop_
_entity_poly.entity_id
_entity_poly.type
_entity_poly.pdbx_seq_one_letter_code
_entity_poly.pdbx_strand_id
1 'polypeptide(L)'
;MVALAQRPCNPCRGGVEPLTREQCAPYLTEVPDWELTASARRITRRFQFRDYRTALAFANAVSALAEETWHHPELTLGWGFCEVSLTTRKIGGLLESVFVMAARIDGLALSPLDSAWLPPLPPQRKATR
;
A
#
# COMPACT_ATOMS: atom_id res chain seq x y z
N MET A 1 16.10 0.48 -17.64
CA MET A 1 15.16 -0.29 -16.81
C MET A 1 13.96 0.55 -16.41
N VAL A 2 12.79 -0.03 -16.46
CA VAL A 2 11.56 0.67 -16.09
C VAL A 2 11.41 0.64 -14.56
N ALA A 3 11.14 1.81 -13.97
CA ALA A 3 10.86 1.89 -12.53
C ALA A 3 9.64 1.05 -12.16
N LEU A 4 9.62 0.51 -10.94
CA LEU A 4 8.55 -0.39 -10.49
C LEU A 4 7.15 0.22 -10.68
N ALA A 5 6.97 1.48 -10.28
CA ALA A 5 5.65 2.11 -10.36
C ALA A 5 5.10 2.20 -11.79
N GLN A 6 5.98 2.12 -12.79
CA GLN A 6 5.61 2.22 -14.20
C GLN A 6 5.47 0.86 -14.88
N ARG A 7 5.77 -0.21 -14.18
CA ARG A 7 5.61 -1.56 -14.70
C ARG A 7 4.15 -1.99 -14.65
N PRO A 8 3.73 -2.91 -15.53
CA PRO A 8 2.35 -3.41 -15.47
C PRO A 8 2.10 -4.16 -14.15
N CYS A 9 0.90 -3.98 -13.62
CA CYS A 9 0.44 -4.66 -12.41
C CYS A 9 -0.46 -5.81 -12.85
N ASN A 10 0.14 -6.92 -13.24
CA ASN A 10 -0.60 -8.05 -13.79
C ASN A 10 -1.37 -8.80 -12.71
N PRO A 11 -2.61 -9.24 -13.00
CA PRO A 11 -3.36 -10.06 -12.05
C PRO A 11 -2.65 -11.37 -11.79
N CYS A 12 -2.75 -11.84 -10.56
CA CYS A 12 -2.18 -13.13 -10.20
C CYS A 12 -2.98 -14.27 -10.83
N ARG A 13 -2.25 -15.20 -11.45
CA ARG A 13 -2.85 -16.40 -12.02
C ARG A 13 -2.69 -17.53 -11.03
N GLY A 14 -2.97 -17.80 -10.06
CA GLY A 14 -2.76 -18.96 -9.18
C GLY A 14 -1.81 -20.04 -9.74
N GLY A 15 -1.21 -20.79 -8.92
CA GLY A 15 -0.29 -21.85 -9.31
C GLY A 15 1.15 -21.43 -9.61
N VAL A 16 1.43 -20.13 -9.53
CA VAL A 16 2.79 -19.59 -9.67
C VAL A 16 3.45 -19.65 -8.29
N GLU A 17 4.73 -20.02 -8.26
CA GLU A 17 5.47 -20.03 -7.01
C GLU A 17 5.77 -18.61 -6.51
N PRO A 18 5.62 -18.35 -5.21
CA PRO A 18 6.00 -17.07 -4.64
C PRO A 18 7.49 -16.81 -4.76
N LEU A 19 7.86 -15.53 -4.80
CA LEU A 19 9.26 -15.14 -4.75
C LEU A 19 9.87 -15.58 -3.41
N THR A 20 11.12 -16.06 -3.49
CA THR A 20 11.89 -16.34 -2.28
C THR A 20 12.38 -15.04 -1.67
N ARG A 21 12.87 -15.11 -0.42
CA ARG A 21 13.47 -13.95 0.24
C ARG A 21 14.58 -13.32 -0.60
N GLU A 22 15.44 -14.16 -1.18
CA GLU A 22 16.55 -13.71 -2.01
C GLU A 22 16.04 -13.01 -3.28
N GLN A 23 14.97 -13.51 -3.87
CA GLN A 23 14.37 -12.91 -5.06
C GLN A 23 13.66 -11.59 -4.74
N CYS A 24 13.21 -11.41 -3.50
CA CYS A 24 12.60 -10.15 -3.06
C CYS A 24 13.62 -9.04 -2.89
N ALA A 25 14.88 -9.36 -2.58
CA ALA A 25 15.88 -8.36 -2.21
C ALA A 25 16.06 -7.25 -3.26
N PRO A 26 16.18 -7.52 -4.57
CA PRO A 26 16.31 -6.45 -5.57
C PRO A 26 15.08 -5.52 -5.59
N TYR A 27 13.89 -6.09 -5.43
CA TYR A 27 12.68 -5.28 -5.40
C TYR A 27 12.63 -4.37 -4.18
N LEU A 28 13.05 -4.89 -3.02
CA LEU A 28 13.06 -4.11 -1.78
C LEU A 28 13.99 -2.91 -1.85
N THR A 29 15.06 -2.97 -2.64
CA THR A 29 15.95 -1.82 -2.82
C THR A 29 15.24 -0.65 -3.52
N GLU A 30 14.21 -0.92 -4.30
CA GLU A 30 13.43 0.12 -4.98
C GLU A 30 12.29 0.65 -4.11
N VAL A 31 11.93 -0.08 -3.05
CA VAL A 31 10.91 0.33 -2.07
C VAL A 31 11.48 0.15 -0.66
N PRO A 32 12.52 0.92 -0.30
CA PRO A 32 13.31 0.65 0.91
C PRO A 32 12.56 0.85 2.22
N ASP A 33 11.44 1.56 2.20
CA ASP A 33 10.65 1.80 3.41
C ASP A 33 9.66 0.67 3.70
N TRP A 34 9.56 -0.31 2.82
CA TRP A 34 8.73 -1.47 3.04
C TRP A 34 9.52 -2.59 3.71
N GLU A 35 8.90 -3.23 4.68
CA GLU A 35 9.51 -4.32 5.44
C GLU A 35 8.97 -5.65 4.96
N LEU A 36 9.87 -6.61 4.76
CA LEU A 36 9.51 -7.98 4.44
C LEU A 36 9.27 -8.74 5.75
N THR A 37 8.12 -9.42 5.84
CA THR A 37 7.83 -10.24 7.02
C THR A 37 8.81 -11.41 7.14
N ALA A 38 8.90 -11.98 8.35
CA ALA A 38 9.81 -13.10 8.62
C ALA A 38 9.55 -14.30 7.71
N SER A 39 8.30 -14.53 7.33
CA SER A 39 7.92 -15.62 6.43
C SER A 39 8.18 -15.32 4.95
N ALA A 40 8.60 -14.09 4.60
CA ALA A 40 8.77 -13.61 3.22
C ALA A 40 7.49 -13.70 2.37
N ARG A 41 6.33 -13.65 3.01
CA ARG A 41 5.03 -13.77 2.32
C ARG A 41 4.28 -12.46 2.21
N ARG A 42 4.76 -11.40 2.86
CA ARG A 42 4.06 -10.15 2.97
C ARG A 42 5.06 -9.00 3.11
N ILE A 43 4.71 -7.85 2.55
CA ILE A 43 5.46 -6.61 2.83
C ILE A 43 4.52 -5.60 3.47
N THR A 44 5.07 -4.78 4.37
CA THR A 44 4.29 -3.78 5.11
C THR A 44 5.02 -2.46 5.16
N ARG A 45 4.25 -1.38 5.17
CA ARG A 45 4.78 -0.06 5.43
C ARG A 45 3.76 0.75 6.23
N ARG A 46 4.24 1.45 7.26
CA ARG A 46 3.42 2.35 8.04
C ARG A 46 3.69 3.78 7.61
N PHE A 47 2.66 4.46 7.11
CA PHE A 47 2.73 5.84 6.67
C PHE A 47 2.24 6.75 7.80
N GLN A 48 3.00 7.81 8.09
CA GLN A 48 2.67 8.76 9.14
C GLN A 48 2.01 10.00 8.54
N PHE A 49 0.99 10.50 9.22
CA PHE A 49 0.26 11.69 8.80
C PHE A 49 0.00 12.59 10.02
N ARG A 50 -0.33 13.85 9.76
CA ARG A 50 -0.54 14.84 10.83
C ARG A 50 -1.81 14.62 11.63
N ASP A 51 -2.80 13.92 11.08
CA ASP A 51 -4.09 13.68 11.72
C ASP A 51 -4.81 12.49 11.11
N TYR A 52 -5.99 12.17 11.63
CA TYR A 52 -6.80 11.07 11.14
C TYR A 52 -7.35 11.34 9.73
N ARG A 53 -7.79 12.58 9.50
CA ARG A 53 -8.39 12.95 8.22
C ARG A 53 -7.41 12.76 7.05
N THR A 54 -6.16 13.15 7.26
CA THR A 54 -5.12 12.97 6.23
C THR A 54 -4.79 11.49 6.03
N ALA A 55 -4.72 10.72 7.12
CA ALA A 55 -4.53 9.28 7.02
C ALA A 55 -5.69 8.62 6.28
N LEU A 56 -6.92 9.04 6.53
CA LEU A 56 -8.10 8.54 5.83
C LEU A 56 -8.05 8.87 4.33
N ALA A 57 -7.65 10.10 3.98
CA ALA A 57 -7.51 10.47 2.58
C ALA A 57 -6.53 9.56 1.84
N PHE A 58 -5.41 9.26 2.49
CA PHE A 58 -4.43 8.33 1.94
C PHE A 58 -5.01 6.92 1.80
N ALA A 59 -5.70 6.43 2.82
CA ALA A 59 -6.33 5.11 2.78
C ALA A 59 -7.34 5.01 1.63
N ASN A 60 -8.13 6.07 1.39
CA ASN A 60 -9.08 6.12 0.29
C ASN A 60 -8.38 6.11 -1.07
N ALA A 61 -7.27 6.84 -1.20
CA ALA A 61 -6.49 6.86 -2.43
C ALA A 61 -5.88 5.48 -2.74
N VAL A 62 -5.35 4.81 -1.72
CA VAL A 62 -4.83 3.45 -1.83
C VAL A 62 -5.95 2.49 -2.25
N SER A 63 -7.12 2.64 -1.67
CA SER A 63 -8.27 1.79 -1.98
C SER A 63 -8.74 1.96 -3.43
N ALA A 64 -8.74 3.20 -3.94
CA ALA A 64 -9.09 3.44 -5.34
C ALA A 64 -8.07 2.81 -6.29
N LEU A 65 -6.78 2.92 -5.97
CA LEU A 65 -5.73 2.27 -6.73
C LEU A 65 -5.91 0.75 -6.70
N ALA A 66 -6.26 0.20 -5.55
CA ALA A 66 -6.49 -1.24 -5.37
C ALA A 66 -7.64 -1.73 -6.26
N GLU A 67 -8.73 -0.95 -6.36
CA GLU A 67 -9.86 -1.30 -7.22
C GLU A 67 -9.49 -1.21 -8.70
N GLU A 68 -8.67 -0.25 -9.05
CA GLU A 68 -8.22 -0.07 -10.43
C GLU A 68 -7.29 -1.19 -10.89
N THR A 69 -6.38 -1.61 -10.01
CA THR A 69 -5.35 -2.62 -10.34
C THR A 69 -5.76 -4.04 -9.95
N TRP A 70 -6.85 -4.18 -9.22
CA TRP A 70 -7.36 -5.45 -8.68
C TRP A 70 -6.35 -6.15 -7.76
N HIS A 71 -5.56 -5.36 -7.04
CA HIS A 71 -4.66 -5.83 -5.98
C HIS A 71 -5.06 -5.15 -4.67
N HIS A 72 -5.75 -5.88 -3.80
CA HIS A 72 -6.33 -5.33 -2.59
C HIS A 72 -5.42 -5.54 -1.38
N PRO A 73 -4.93 -4.46 -0.78
CA PRO A 73 -4.13 -4.54 0.43
C PRO A 73 -5.00 -4.73 1.66
N GLU A 74 -4.36 -5.08 2.77
CA GLU A 74 -4.96 -4.88 4.08
C GLU A 74 -4.49 -3.53 4.61
N LEU A 75 -5.41 -2.76 5.18
CA LEU A 75 -5.12 -1.44 5.71
C LEU A 75 -5.44 -1.41 7.20
N THR A 76 -4.52 -0.83 7.98
CA THR A 76 -4.80 -0.48 9.36
C THR A 76 -4.76 1.02 9.47
N LEU A 77 -5.89 1.61 9.82
CA LEU A 77 -6.05 3.05 9.88
C LEU A 77 -6.18 3.50 11.33
N GLY A 78 -5.41 4.49 11.71
CA GLY A 78 -5.51 5.08 13.02
C GLY A 78 -5.24 6.57 12.98
N TRP A 79 -5.33 7.22 14.13
CA TRP A 79 -5.06 8.63 14.21
C TRP A 79 -3.60 8.89 13.87
N GLY A 80 -3.37 9.57 12.76
CA GLY A 80 -2.02 9.94 12.33
C GLY A 80 -1.24 8.85 11.61
N PHE A 81 -1.86 7.72 11.25
CA PHE A 81 -1.15 6.70 10.49
C PHE A 81 -2.07 5.84 9.61
N CYS A 82 -1.49 5.28 8.58
CA CYS A 82 -2.10 4.22 7.78
C CYS A 82 -1.03 3.17 7.50
N GLU A 83 -1.24 1.96 7.97
CA GLU A 83 -0.33 0.86 7.69
C GLU A 83 -0.89 0.03 6.54
N VAL A 84 -0.05 -0.20 5.54
CA VAL A 84 -0.43 -0.96 4.35
C VAL A 84 0.30 -2.29 4.37
N SER A 85 -0.44 -3.35 4.15
CA SER A 85 0.10 -4.71 4.10
C SER A 85 -0.29 -5.34 2.78
N LEU A 86 0.70 -5.84 2.05
CA LEU A 86 0.52 -6.40 0.71
C LEU A 86 1.00 -7.84 0.64
N THR A 87 0.20 -8.67 -0.02
CA THR A 87 0.55 -10.05 -0.36
C THR A 87 -0.30 -10.48 -1.55
N THR A 88 0.01 -11.61 -2.15
CA THR A 88 -0.83 -12.22 -3.17
C THR A 88 -1.52 -13.44 -2.56
N ARG A 89 -2.81 -13.31 -2.25
CA ARG A 89 -3.55 -14.36 -1.54
C ARG A 89 -3.60 -15.68 -2.28
N LYS A 90 -3.76 -15.66 -3.59
CA LYS A 90 -3.90 -16.86 -4.41
C LYS A 90 -2.71 -17.81 -4.30
N ILE A 91 -1.52 -17.27 -4.04
CA ILE A 91 -0.31 -18.07 -3.94
C ILE A 91 0.30 -18.04 -2.53
N GLY A 92 -0.27 -17.25 -1.63
CA GLY A 92 0.22 -17.14 -0.26
C GLY A 92 1.60 -16.52 -0.16
N GLY A 93 1.93 -15.57 -1.03
CA GLY A 93 3.25 -14.96 -1.03
C GLY A 93 3.38 -13.77 -1.98
N LEU A 94 4.60 -13.50 -2.41
CA LEU A 94 4.94 -12.29 -3.15
C LEU A 94 5.28 -12.57 -4.61
N LEU A 95 4.88 -11.63 -5.46
CA LEU A 95 5.24 -11.56 -6.87
C LEU A 95 5.69 -10.14 -7.18
N GLU A 96 6.27 -9.93 -8.36
CA GLU A 96 6.68 -8.58 -8.81
C GLU A 96 5.54 -7.58 -8.69
N SER A 97 4.29 -7.97 -9.01
CA SER A 97 3.14 -7.08 -8.96
C SER A 97 2.89 -6.48 -7.58
N VAL A 98 3.25 -7.19 -6.51
CA VAL A 98 3.15 -6.67 -5.15
C VAL A 98 4.09 -5.47 -4.96
N PHE A 99 5.31 -5.59 -5.47
CA PHE A 99 6.30 -4.50 -5.39
C PHE A 99 5.94 -3.33 -6.31
N VAL A 100 5.34 -3.61 -7.46
CA VAL A 100 4.79 -2.57 -8.33
C VAL A 100 3.73 -1.77 -7.58
N MET A 101 2.85 -2.47 -6.90
CA MET A 101 1.80 -1.86 -6.09
C MET A 101 2.40 -1.00 -4.95
N ALA A 102 3.41 -1.53 -4.26
CA ALA A 102 4.11 -0.79 -3.20
C ALA A 102 4.70 0.52 -3.73
N ALA A 103 5.36 0.48 -4.87
CA ALA A 103 5.94 1.67 -5.48
C ALA A 103 4.89 2.70 -5.86
N ARG A 104 3.75 2.26 -6.39
CA ARG A 104 2.63 3.15 -6.74
C ARG A 104 2.02 3.79 -5.49
N ILE A 105 1.89 3.02 -4.41
CA ILE A 105 1.39 3.52 -3.12
C ILE A 105 2.35 4.57 -2.56
N ASP A 106 3.66 4.34 -2.66
CA ASP A 106 4.66 5.33 -2.24
C ASP A 106 4.48 6.65 -3.00
N GLY A 107 4.19 6.58 -4.28
CA GLY A 107 3.91 7.76 -5.10
C GLY A 107 2.68 8.52 -4.61
N LEU A 108 1.65 7.83 -4.16
CA LEU A 108 0.46 8.47 -3.59
C LEU A 108 0.79 9.26 -2.33
N ALA A 109 1.70 8.75 -1.50
CA ALA A 109 2.09 9.43 -0.26
C ALA A 109 2.84 10.73 -0.52
N LEU A 110 3.52 10.84 -1.65
CA LEU A 110 4.29 12.03 -2.04
C LEU A 110 3.44 13.08 -2.79
N SER A 111 2.27 12.68 -3.28
CA SER A 111 1.40 13.56 -4.05
C SER A 111 0.42 14.29 -3.13
N PRO A 112 -0.01 15.53 -3.48
CA PRO A 112 -1.11 16.16 -2.75
C PRO A 112 -2.35 15.28 -2.82
N LEU A 113 -2.97 15.03 -1.66
CA LEU A 113 -4.17 14.20 -1.61
C LEU A 113 -5.37 15.00 -2.06
N ASP A 114 -6.18 14.39 -2.92
CA ASP A 114 -7.38 15.02 -3.45
C ASP A 114 -8.46 15.08 -2.36
N SER A 115 -9.03 16.26 -2.16
CA SER A 115 -10.12 16.44 -1.18
C SER A 115 -11.35 15.61 -1.52
N ALA A 116 -11.52 15.19 -2.78
CA ALA A 116 -12.60 14.30 -3.17
C ALA A 116 -12.53 12.92 -2.53
N TRP A 117 -11.36 12.52 -2.03
CA TRP A 117 -11.19 11.27 -1.29
C TRP A 117 -11.77 11.31 0.11
N LEU A 118 -12.19 12.48 0.58
CA LEU A 118 -12.63 12.67 1.95
C LEU A 118 -14.14 12.84 2.03
N PRO A 119 -14.78 12.27 3.05
CA PRO A 119 -16.17 12.61 3.32
C PRO A 119 -16.27 14.06 3.82
N PRO A 120 -17.46 14.67 3.77
CA PRO A 120 -17.65 15.99 4.37
C PRO A 120 -17.24 16.00 5.82
N LEU A 121 -16.66 17.11 6.29
CA LEU A 121 -16.33 17.25 7.70
C LEU A 121 -17.60 17.24 8.54
N PRO A 122 -17.63 16.48 9.64
CA PRO A 122 -18.75 16.57 10.57
C PRO A 122 -18.74 17.91 11.29
N PRO A 123 -19.86 18.30 11.91
CA PRO A 123 -19.89 19.49 12.74
C PRO A 123 -18.82 19.43 13.81
N GLN A 124 -18.20 20.57 14.09
CA GLN A 124 -17.17 20.65 15.12
C GLN A 124 -17.78 20.39 16.50
N ARG A 125 -17.13 19.50 17.24
CA ARG A 125 -17.48 19.27 18.63
C ARG A 125 -16.61 20.14 19.52
N LYS A 126 -17.16 20.56 20.65
CA LYS A 126 -16.32 21.15 21.68
C LYS A 126 -15.35 20.08 22.19
N ALA A 127 -14.11 20.47 22.38
CA ALA A 127 -13.11 19.59 22.95
C ALA A 127 -13.50 19.29 24.41
N THR A 128 -13.67 18.01 24.70
CA THR A 128 -14.06 17.54 26.03
C THR A 128 -12.96 16.76 26.73
N ARG A 129 -11.79 16.74 26.15
CA ARG A 129 -10.65 16.02 26.73
C ARG A 129 -9.73 16.94 27.45
#